data_cf4582def5e55ce32e787590c337da62
#
_entry.id   cf4582def5e55ce32e787590c337da62
#
_cell.length_a   1.000
_cell.length_b   1.000
_cell.length_c   1.000
_cell.angle_alpha   90.00
_cell.angle_beta   90.00
_cell.angle_gamma   90.00
#
_symmetry.space_group_name_H-M   'P 1'
#
loop_
_entity.id
_entity.type
_entity.pdbx_description
1 polymer ?
#
loop_
_entity_poly.entity_id
_entity_poly.type
_entity_poly.pdbx_seq_one_letter_code
_entity_poly.pdbx_strand_id
1 'polypeptide(L)'
;MVVQEITTELLIQNKDTTLFTNFYPNPGKEAVILLHGGPGVPEGLTFMVKYLQENYQVITFHQRGTRQSPTTRNNFSLESYISDINCIADYLKINQFHLFGHSWGGLYAQVYAQTNAHRLLSLFLCSPASGTGQHWKDTMLEVADYNKRKSSFIEWAAMQAQSALGLLGSDQAYQKFYSQALRNFSRGFREAYPEKFAINCIKAKAINQTVKAILKHPLLPEKIIPDYKLTIAYGAKDIYGKSKKYVMRRYPTIPIIFIPGSGHIPWSHNMEVYVQVLKEHYGV
;
A
#
# COMPACT_ATOMS: atom_id res chain seq x y z
N MET A 1 -2.82 -3.33 -32.55
CA MET A 1 -2.36 -1.95 -32.35
C MET A 1 -1.79 -1.87 -30.95
N VAL A 2 -0.51 -1.54 -30.81
CA VAL A 2 0.08 -1.24 -29.47
C VAL A 2 -0.51 0.12 -29.10
N VAL A 3 -1.47 0.14 -28.18
CA VAL A 3 -1.94 1.39 -27.58
C VAL A 3 -0.74 1.95 -26.82
N GLN A 4 -0.20 3.05 -27.31
CA GLN A 4 0.85 3.78 -26.64
C GLN A 4 0.29 4.24 -25.30
N GLU A 5 0.82 3.75 -24.17
CA GLU A 5 0.41 4.16 -22.83
C GLU A 5 0.67 5.67 -22.71
N ILE A 6 -0.38 6.47 -22.80
CA ILE A 6 -0.28 7.92 -22.59
C ILE A 6 -0.23 8.13 -21.08
N THR A 7 0.97 8.29 -20.55
CA THR A 7 1.18 8.63 -19.15
C THR A 7 1.62 10.08 -19.06
N THR A 8 0.99 10.86 -18.20
CA THR A 8 1.40 12.22 -17.88
C THR A 8 2.08 12.23 -16.52
N GLU A 9 3.35 12.59 -16.48
CA GLU A 9 4.09 12.81 -15.24
C GLU A 9 3.84 14.23 -14.74
N LEU A 10 3.43 14.36 -13.48
CA LEU A 10 3.09 15.63 -12.85
C LEU A 10 3.92 15.83 -11.58
N LEU A 11 4.30 17.06 -11.32
CA LEU A 11 4.92 17.49 -10.05
C LEU A 11 3.92 18.38 -9.32
N ILE A 12 3.26 17.80 -8.31
CA ILE A 12 2.18 18.48 -7.58
C ILE A 12 2.71 18.94 -6.23
N GLN A 13 2.71 20.24 -6.00
CA GLN A 13 3.20 20.84 -4.76
C GLN A 13 2.16 20.69 -3.65
N ASN A 14 2.54 20.05 -2.53
CA ASN A 14 1.75 19.99 -1.31
C ASN A 14 2.59 20.39 -0.10
N LYS A 15 2.46 21.63 0.36
CA LYS A 15 3.16 22.19 1.53
C LYS A 15 4.68 21.97 1.45
N ASP A 16 5.20 20.98 2.18
CA ASP A 16 6.62 20.66 2.33
C ASP A 16 7.10 19.52 1.41
N THR A 17 6.24 19.04 0.52
CA THR A 17 6.60 17.98 -0.44
C THR A 17 6.14 18.34 -1.85
N THR A 18 6.88 17.87 -2.85
CA THR A 18 6.45 17.84 -4.24
C THR A 18 6.14 16.39 -4.59
N LEU A 19 4.90 16.10 -4.93
CA LEU A 19 4.43 14.75 -5.24
C LEU A 19 4.65 14.44 -6.72
N PHE A 20 5.57 13.53 -7.01
CA PHE A 20 5.69 12.98 -8.36
C PHE A 20 4.54 12.01 -8.60
N THR A 21 3.68 12.36 -9.53
CA THR A 21 2.42 11.69 -9.80
C THR A 21 2.38 11.22 -11.24
N ASN A 22 2.09 9.94 -11.47
CA ASN A 22 1.77 9.41 -12.79
C ASN A 22 0.25 9.40 -12.97
N PHE A 23 -0.20 10.13 -13.96
CA PHE A 23 -1.60 10.19 -14.36
C PHE A 23 -1.79 9.48 -15.70
N TYR A 24 -2.65 8.48 -15.71
CA TYR A 24 -3.08 7.71 -16.88
C TYR A 24 -4.49 8.19 -17.25
N PRO A 25 -4.63 9.17 -18.17
CA PRO A 25 -5.91 9.78 -18.48
C PRO A 25 -6.82 8.82 -19.24
N ASN A 26 -8.09 8.82 -18.88
CA ASN A 26 -9.16 8.16 -19.63
C ASN A 26 -10.40 9.06 -19.56
N PRO A 27 -10.53 10.04 -20.50
CA PRO A 27 -11.53 11.09 -20.42
C PRO A 27 -12.97 10.54 -20.32
N GLY A 28 -13.73 11.09 -19.37
CA GLY A 28 -15.12 10.68 -19.13
C GLY A 28 -15.28 9.45 -18.23
N LYS A 29 -14.17 8.82 -17.79
CA LYS A 29 -14.19 7.72 -16.84
C LYS A 29 -13.92 8.20 -15.41
N GLU A 30 -14.40 7.43 -14.42
CA GLU A 30 -14.11 7.66 -13.02
C GLU A 30 -12.62 7.45 -12.72
N ALA A 31 -12.15 8.02 -11.63
CA ALA A 31 -10.75 7.96 -11.24
C ALA A 31 -10.49 6.90 -10.16
N VAL A 32 -9.34 6.25 -10.23
CA VAL A 32 -8.81 5.36 -9.19
C VAL A 32 -7.45 5.86 -8.73
N ILE A 33 -7.29 6.12 -7.45
CA ILE A 33 -5.98 6.44 -6.83
C ILE A 33 -5.42 5.17 -6.21
N LEU A 34 -4.18 4.82 -6.56
CA LEU A 34 -3.50 3.62 -6.09
C LEU A 34 -2.45 3.96 -5.03
N LEU A 35 -2.59 3.37 -3.84
CA LEU A 35 -1.65 3.51 -2.72
C LEU A 35 -0.78 2.25 -2.58
N HIS A 36 0.53 2.40 -2.82
CA HIS A 36 1.48 1.31 -2.71
C HIS A 36 1.81 0.95 -1.25
N GLY A 37 2.37 -0.24 -1.06
CA GLY A 37 2.82 -0.75 0.24
C GLY A 37 4.03 -0.01 0.81
N GLY A 38 4.65 -0.57 1.79
CA GLY A 38 5.78 0.03 2.50
C GLY A 38 5.51 0.06 4.00
N PRO A 39 5.63 1.17 4.72
CA PRO A 39 5.95 2.54 4.30
C PRO A 39 7.38 2.73 3.79
N GLY A 40 7.57 3.68 2.89
CA GLY A 40 8.90 4.03 2.39
C GLY A 40 9.53 3.01 1.43
N VAL A 41 8.79 1.97 1.02
CA VAL A 41 9.22 0.96 0.05
C VAL A 41 8.42 1.14 -1.23
N PRO A 42 8.97 1.84 -2.23
CA PRO A 42 8.23 2.14 -3.45
C PRO A 42 7.95 0.88 -4.27
N GLU A 43 6.69 0.63 -4.53
CA GLU A 43 6.24 -0.35 -5.52
C GLU A 43 5.44 0.35 -6.61
N GLY A 44 5.51 -0.16 -7.84
CA GLY A 44 4.88 0.50 -8.97
C GLY A 44 3.41 0.21 -9.14
N LEU A 45 2.88 -0.84 -8.54
CA LEU A 45 1.54 -1.37 -8.77
C LEU A 45 1.21 -1.54 -10.27
N THR A 46 2.23 -1.95 -11.03
CA THR A 46 2.16 -2.01 -12.50
C THR A 46 1.01 -2.88 -13.00
N PHE A 47 0.75 -3.99 -12.31
CA PHE A 47 -0.38 -4.84 -12.62
C PHE A 47 -1.72 -4.09 -12.49
N MET A 48 -1.90 -3.35 -11.39
CA MET A 48 -3.14 -2.61 -11.12
C MET A 48 -3.36 -1.48 -12.14
N VAL A 49 -2.28 -0.77 -12.51
CA VAL A 49 -2.34 0.25 -13.56
C VAL A 49 -2.82 -0.35 -14.86
N LYS A 50 -2.16 -1.42 -15.34
CA LYS A 50 -2.51 -2.09 -16.61
C LYS A 50 -3.94 -2.64 -16.62
N TYR A 51 -4.39 -3.16 -15.49
CA TYR A 51 -5.74 -3.71 -15.37
C TYR A 51 -6.83 -2.64 -15.40
N LEU A 52 -6.59 -1.49 -14.75
CA LEU A 52 -7.63 -0.47 -14.56
C LEU A 52 -7.65 0.62 -15.64
N GLN A 53 -6.51 0.92 -16.29
CA GLN A 53 -6.40 2.09 -17.19
C GLN A 53 -7.30 2.05 -18.43
N GLU A 54 -7.80 0.87 -18.82
CA GLU A 54 -8.74 0.76 -19.95
C GLU A 54 -10.13 1.28 -19.59
N ASN A 55 -10.51 1.25 -18.32
CA ASN A 55 -11.83 1.58 -17.83
C ASN A 55 -11.88 2.77 -16.86
N TYR A 56 -10.75 3.20 -16.34
CA TYR A 56 -10.60 4.25 -15.33
C TYR A 56 -9.49 5.22 -15.69
N GLN A 57 -9.57 6.45 -15.16
CA GLN A 57 -8.41 7.30 -15.00
C GLN A 57 -7.60 6.79 -13.83
N VAL A 58 -6.36 6.35 -14.05
CA VAL A 58 -5.54 5.78 -12.98
C VAL A 58 -4.51 6.78 -12.50
N ILE A 59 -4.35 6.90 -11.19
CA ILE A 59 -3.39 7.79 -10.55
C ILE A 59 -2.49 6.97 -9.62
N THR A 60 -1.19 7.01 -9.85
CA THR A 60 -0.17 6.55 -8.91
C THR A 60 0.74 7.70 -8.54
N PHE A 61 1.35 7.65 -7.38
CA PHE A 61 2.31 8.69 -6.98
C PHE A 61 3.38 8.12 -6.05
N HIS A 62 4.54 8.73 -6.07
CA HIS A 62 5.55 8.47 -5.07
C HIS A 62 5.12 9.10 -3.76
N GLN A 63 4.92 8.28 -2.73
CA GLN A 63 4.55 8.78 -1.41
C GLN A 63 5.67 9.67 -0.85
N ARG A 64 5.30 10.64 0.01
CA ARG A 64 6.22 11.61 0.60
C ARG A 64 7.51 10.98 1.15
N GLY A 65 8.64 11.59 0.86
CA GLY A 65 9.96 11.13 1.25
C GLY A 65 10.49 9.93 0.47
N THR A 66 9.78 9.48 -0.58
CA THR A 66 10.23 8.37 -1.44
C THR A 66 10.54 8.85 -2.86
N ARG A 67 11.53 8.22 -3.50
CA ARG A 67 11.92 8.47 -4.90
C ARG A 67 11.94 9.98 -5.25
N GLN A 68 11.06 10.40 -6.19
CA GLN A 68 10.98 11.77 -6.71
C GLN A 68 9.99 12.66 -5.91
N SER A 69 9.53 12.20 -4.73
CA SER A 69 8.69 13.01 -3.84
C SER A 69 9.44 13.41 -2.55
N PRO A 70 10.44 14.28 -2.64
CA PRO A 70 11.20 14.72 -1.48
C PRO A 70 10.31 15.54 -0.52
N THR A 71 10.67 15.55 0.76
CA THR A 71 10.05 16.44 1.75
C THR A 71 11.12 17.33 2.39
N THR A 72 10.84 18.64 2.50
CA THR A 72 11.78 19.64 3.02
C THR A 72 11.72 19.76 4.54
N ARG A 73 10.56 19.54 5.16
CA ARG A 73 10.34 19.72 6.61
C ARG A 73 10.24 18.39 7.38
N ASN A 74 10.44 17.26 6.72
CA ASN A 74 10.36 15.93 7.33
C ASN A 74 9.01 15.65 8.03
N ASN A 75 7.94 16.18 7.50
CA ASN A 75 6.60 15.94 8.03
C ASN A 75 6.02 14.66 7.44
N PHE A 76 6.00 13.61 8.24
CA PHE A 76 5.45 12.29 7.92
C PHE A 76 4.21 11.96 8.75
N SER A 77 3.49 12.97 9.23
CA SER A 77 2.24 12.76 9.97
C SER A 77 1.17 12.15 9.07
N LEU A 78 0.22 11.40 9.66
CA LEU A 78 -0.85 10.77 8.88
C LEU A 78 -1.76 11.83 8.23
N GLU A 79 -1.93 13.00 8.86
CA GLU A 79 -2.63 14.14 8.29
C GLU A 79 -1.94 14.67 7.03
N SER A 80 -0.61 14.62 6.99
CA SER A 80 0.14 15.01 5.78
C SER A 80 -0.04 14.01 4.66
N TYR A 81 -0.09 12.71 4.96
CA TYR A 81 -0.44 11.69 3.99
C TYR A 81 -1.86 11.87 3.46
N ILE A 82 -2.86 12.13 4.33
CA ILE A 82 -4.24 12.47 3.91
C ILE A 82 -4.24 13.68 2.97
N SER A 83 -3.50 14.74 3.34
CA SER A 83 -3.36 15.95 2.52
C SER A 83 -2.76 15.66 1.14
N ASP A 84 -1.86 14.66 1.01
CA ASP A 84 -1.28 14.30 -0.28
C ASP A 84 -2.34 13.78 -1.26
N ILE A 85 -3.22 12.88 -0.81
CA ILE A 85 -4.31 12.35 -1.65
C ILE A 85 -5.23 13.49 -2.07
N ASN A 86 -5.65 14.34 -1.12
CA ASN A 86 -6.54 15.45 -1.42
C ASN A 86 -5.90 16.42 -2.42
N CYS A 87 -4.63 16.77 -2.22
CA CYS A 87 -3.91 17.70 -3.11
C CYS A 87 -3.83 17.16 -4.55
N ILE A 88 -3.55 15.87 -4.72
CA ILE A 88 -3.52 15.23 -6.05
C ILE A 88 -4.92 15.25 -6.69
N ALA A 89 -5.94 14.84 -5.95
CA ALA A 89 -7.31 14.79 -6.47
C ALA A 89 -7.82 16.20 -6.84
N ASP A 90 -7.54 17.21 -5.99
CA ASP A 90 -7.94 18.59 -6.22
C ASP A 90 -7.21 19.22 -7.42
N TYR A 91 -5.90 18.94 -7.57
CA TYR A 91 -5.12 19.38 -8.74
C TYR A 91 -5.70 18.83 -10.05
N LEU A 92 -6.14 17.57 -10.03
CA LEU A 92 -6.77 16.91 -11.19
C LEU A 92 -8.27 17.21 -11.30
N LYS A 93 -8.84 18.03 -10.43
CA LYS A 93 -10.27 18.39 -10.37
C LYS A 93 -11.20 17.17 -10.21
N ILE A 94 -10.75 16.20 -9.42
CA ILE A 94 -11.48 14.97 -9.13
C ILE A 94 -12.14 15.12 -7.76
N ASN A 95 -13.46 15.20 -7.70
CA ASN A 95 -14.22 15.35 -6.46
C ASN A 95 -14.39 14.01 -5.71
N GLN A 96 -14.74 12.96 -6.44
CA GLN A 96 -14.89 11.61 -5.89
C GLN A 96 -14.10 10.62 -6.73
N PHE A 97 -13.57 9.58 -6.07
CA PHE A 97 -12.71 8.58 -6.72
C PHE A 97 -12.78 7.23 -6.00
N HIS A 98 -12.37 6.19 -6.71
CA HIS A 98 -12.07 4.91 -6.13
C HIS A 98 -10.69 4.94 -5.49
N LEU A 99 -10.54 4.33 -4.32
CA LEU A 99 -9.25 4.24 -3.63
C LEU A 99 -8.82 2.78 -3.50
N PHE A 100 -7.63 2.47 -3.95
CA PHE A 100 -6.99 1.18 -3.77
C PHE A 100 -5.82 1.32 -2.82
N GLY A 101 -5.66 0.37 -1.88
CA GLY A 101 -4.51 0.36 -0.99
C GLY A 101 -3.98 -1.04 -0.74
N HIS A 102 -2.66 -1.25 -1.00
CA HIS A 102 -1.96 -2.48 -0.70
C HIS A 102 -1.11 -2.35 0.56
N SER A 103 -1.20 -3.32 1.48
CA SER A 103 -0.34 -3.40 2.66
C SER A 103 -0.40 -2.13 3.53
N TRP A 104 0.69 -1.40 3.70
CA TRP A 104 0.70 -0.06 4.29
C TRP A 104 -0.25 0.90 3.56
N GLY A 105 -0.27 0.86 2.23
CA GLY A 105 -1.24 1.64 1.44
C GLY A 105 -2.69 1.32 1.83
N GLY A 106 -2.98 0.08 2.23
CA GLY A 106 -4.27 -0.31 2.78
C GLY A 106 -4.55 0.30 4.16
N LEU A 107 -3.56 0.45 5.04
CA LEU A 107 -3.72 1.21 6.29
C LEU A 107 -3.88 2.70 6.00
N TYR A 108 -3.10 3.24 5.09
CA TYR A 108 -3.19 4.63 4.65
C TYR A 108 -4.60 4.96 4.12
N ALA A 109 -5.16 4.07 3.29
CA ALA A 109 -6.53 4.20 2.79
C ALA A 109 -7.58 4.14 3.92
N GLN A 110 -7.38 3.27 4.92
CA GLN A 110 -8.26 3.20 6.08
C GLN A 110 -8.22 4.48 6.92
N VAL A 111 -7.03 5.08 7.09
CA VAL A 111 -6.86 6.37 7.78
C VAL A 111 -7.54 7.50 6.98
N TYR A 112 -7.36 7.51 5.65
CA TYR A 112 -8.00 8.48 4.78
C TYR A 112 -9.53 8.43 4.87
N ALA A 113 -10.09 7.24 4.84
CA ALA A 113 -11.54 7.02 4.87
C ALA A 113 -12.23 7.55 6.13
N GLN A 114 -11.51 7.69 7.25
CA GLN A 114 -12.13 8.18 8.50
C GLN A 114 -12.60 9.63 8.42
N THR A 115 -11.92 10.45 7.65
CA THR A 115 -12.23 11.90 7.57
C THR A 115 -12.66 12.34 6.18
N ASN A 116 -12.50 11.49 5.18
CA ASN A 116 -12.75 11.81 3.78
C ASN A 116 -13.65 10.78 3.06
N ALA A 117 -14.48 10.04 3.81
CA ALA A 117 -15.41 9.05 3.25
C ALA A 117 -16.28 9.60 2.12
N HIS A 118 -16.73 10.85 2.23
CA HIS A 118 -17.54 11.55 1.24
C HIS A 118 -16.87 11.70 -0.14
N ARG A 119 -15.54 11.51 -0.22
CA ARG A 119 -14.80 11.52 -1.49
C ARG A 119 -14.66 10.12 -2.12
N LEU A 120 -15.07 9.07 -1.42
CA LEU A 120 -14.90 7.70 -1.90
C LEU A 120 -16.12 7.21 -2.67
N LEU A 121 -15.93 6.83 -3.94
CA LEU A 121 -16.87 6.01 -4.70
C LEU A 121 -16.78 4.55 -4.23
N SER A 122 -15.56 4.05 -4.05
CA SER A 122 -15.30 2.76 -3.43
C SER A 122 -13.91 2.69 -2.80
N LEU A 123 -13.70 1.67 -1.96
CA LEU A 123 -12.43 1.37 -1.32
C LEU A 123 -12.07 -0.11 -1.52
N PHE A 124 -10.90 -0.40 -2.10
CA PHE A 124 -10.36 -1.74 -2.19
C PHE A 124 -9.13 -1.87 -1.29
N LEU A 125 -9.22 -2.72 -0.29
CA LEU A 125 -8.14 -3.02 0.64
C LEU A 125 -7.51 -4.37 0.28
N CYS A 126 -6.31 -4.34 -0.28
CA CYS A 126 -5.54 -5.53 -0.64
C CYS A 126 -4.48 -5.81 0.43
N SER A 127 -4.59 -6.96 1.10
CA SER A 127 -3.66 -7.34 2.17
C SER A 127 -3.35 -6.18 3.13
N PRO A 128 -4.38 -5.42 3.62
CA PRO A 128 -4.14 -4.20 4.37
C PRO A 128 -3.46 -4.47 5.71
N ALA A 129 -2.52 -3.60 6.09
CA ALA A 129 -2.00 -3.57 7.45
C ALA A 129 -3.13 -3.19 8.43
N SER A 130 -3.09 -3.75 9.63
CA SER A 130 -4.26 -3.91 10.48
C SER A 130 -4.71 -2.64 11.19
N GLY A 131 -3.82 -1.69 11.47
CA GLY A 131 -4.17 -0.46 12.16
C GLY A 131 -2.98 0.29 12.72
N THR A 132 -3.26 1.31 13.53
CA THR A 132 -2.30 2.22 14.13
C THR A 132 -1.96 1.83 15.58
N GLY A 133 -1.02 2.51 16.21
CA GLY A 133 -0.68 2.31 17.62
C GLY A 133 -0.30 0.85 17.95
N GLN A 134 -0.99 0.24 18.91
CA GLN A 134 -0.74 -1.15 19.30
C GLN A 134 -1.06 -2.15 18.19
N HIS A 135 -2.08 -1.88 17.34
CA HIS A 135 -2.41 -2.77 16.22
C HIS A 135 -1.27 -2.84 15.19
N TRP A 136 -0.54 -1.74 14.99
CA TRP A 136 0.66 -1.73 14.16
C TRP A 136 1.79 -2.57 14.77
N LYS A 137 2.01 -2.48 16.09
CA LYS A 137 3.03 -3.30 16.78
C LYS A 137 2.75 -4.79 16.60
N ASP A 138 1.50 -5.21 16.77
CA ASP A 138 1.11 -6.61 16.59
C ASP A 138 1.35 -7.07 15.15
N THR A 139 1.02 -6.22 14.16
CA THR A 139 1.29 -6.46 12.73
C THR A 139 2.80 -6.63 12.49
N MET A 140 3.64 -5.75 13.05
CA MET A 140 5.10 -5.82 12.89
C MET A 140 5.69 -7.10 13.48
N LEU A 141 5.18 -7.57 14.62
CA LEU A 141 5.60 -8.84 15.23
C LEU A 141 5.25 -10.03 14.35
N GLU A 142 4.06 -10.03 13.72
CA GLU A 142 3.66 -11.08 12.78
C GLU A 142 4.54 -11.10 11.52
N VAL A 143 4.87 -9.93 10.97
CA VAL A 143 5.78 -9.80 9.83
C VAL A 143 7.18 -10.31 10.19
N ALA A 144 7.67 -9.99 11.39
CA ALA A 144 8.96 -10.47 11.86
C ALA A 144 8.97 -12.00 12.01
N ASP A 145 7.93 -12.57 12.63
CA ASP A 145 7.77 -14.01 12.79
C ASP A 145 7.63 -14.74 11.44
N TYR A 146 6.87 -14.18 10.49
CA TYR A 146 6.79 -14.71 9.14
C TYR A 146 8.17 -14.75 8.46
N ASN A 147 8.92 -13.65 8.51
CA ASN A 147 10.26 -13.60 7.93
C ASN A 147 11.21 -14.59 8.60
N LYS A 148 11.15 -14.72 9.93
CA LYS A 148 11.95 -15.70 10.69
C LYS A 148 11.69 -17.14 10.20
N ARG A 149 10.40 -17.52 10.03
CA ARG A 149 10.04 -18.87 9.55
C ARG A 149 10.43 -19.12 8.09
N LYS A 150 10.51 -18.08 7.27
CA LYS A 150 10.85 -18.18 5.85
C LYS A 150 12.35 -18.03 5.57
N SER A 151 13.16 -17.72 6.57
CA SER A 151 14.60 -17.51 6.45
C SER A 151 15.39 -18.66 7.06
N SER A 152 16.57 -18.95 6.53
CA SER A 152 17.58 -19.72 7.25
C SER A 152 18.08 -18.92 8.45
N PHE A 153 18.81 -19.58 9.37
CA PHE A 153 19.39 -18.92 10.53
C PHE A 153 20.30 -17.73 10.13
N ILE A 154 21.13 -17.90 9.11
CA ILE A 154 22.05 -16.86 8.63
C ILE A 154 21.27 -15.68 8.00
N GLU A 155 20.28 -15.97 7.15
CA GLU A 155 19.41 -14.94 6.55
C GLU A 155 18.69 -14.14 7.63
N TRP A 156 18.15 -14.82 8.67
CA TRP A 156 17.43 -14.15 9.75
C TRP A 156 18.37 -13.28 10.60
N ALA A 157 19.55 -13.79 10.98
CA ALA A 157 20.54 -12.99 11.71
C ALA A 157 20.97 -11.75 10.92
N ALA A 158 21.19 -11.89 9.61
CA ALA A 158 21.49 -10.77 8.73
C ALA A 158 20.34 -9.77 8.69
N MET A 159 19.07 -10.22 8.57
CA MET A 159 17.90 -9.34 8.59
C MET A 159 17.80 -8.54 9.90
N GLN A 160 18.08 -9.17 11.07
CA GLN A 160 18.07 -8.46 12.35
C GLN A 160 19.14 -7.37 12.40
N ALA A 161 20.37 -7.67 11.96
CA ALA A 161 21.45 -6.69 11.89
C ALA A 161 21.09 -5.53 10.93
N GLN A 162 20.56 -5.83 9.75
CA GLN A 162 20.13 -4.82 8.78
C GLN A 162 18.97 -3.96 9.31
N SER A 163 18.00 -4.56 10.01
CA SER A 163 16.91 -3.83 10.64
C SER A 163 17.43 -2.84 11.69
N ALA A 164 18.34 -3.27 12.55
CA ALA A 164 18.96 -2.40 13.57
C ALA A 164 19.71 -1.21 12.93
N LEU A 165 20.53 -1.46 11.90
CA LEU A 165 21.25 -0.41 11.18
C LEU A 165 20.27 0.53 10.43
N GLY A 166 19.18 0.01 9.88
CA GLY A 166 18.13 0.79 9.24
C GLY A 166 17.42 1.73 10.22
N LEU A 167 17.14 1.25 11.44
CA LEU A 167 16.59 2.08 12.53
C LEU A 167 17.53 3.22 12.90
N LEU A 168 18.85 3.01 12.81
CA LEU A 168 19.88 4.04 13.00
C LEU A 168 20.04 4.97 11.79
N GLY A 169 19.30 4.75 10.69
CA GLY A 169 19.25 5.65 9.55
C GLY A 169 19.97 5.16 8.28
N SER A 170 20.43 3.92 8.24
CA SER A 170 21.12 3.38 7.06
C SER A 170 20.13 2.97 5.96
N ASP A 171 20.09 3.73 4.85
CA ASP A 171 19.32 3.40 3.65
C ASP A 171 19.72 2.03 3.10
N GLN A 172 21.03 1.77 2.97
CA GLN A 172 21.57 0.52 2.43
C GLN A 172 21.18 -0.71 3.29
N ALA A 173 21.16 -0.55 4.59
CA ALA A 173 20.72 -1.61 5.49
C ALA A 173 19.24 -1.96 5.24
N TYR A 174 18.36 -0.99 5.17
CA TYR A 174 16.95 -1.26 4.84
C TYR A 174 16.77 -1.81 3.42
N GLN A 175 17.56 -1.38 2.44
CA GLN A 175 17.52 -1.96 1.10
C GLN A 175 17.83 -3.48 1.15
N LYS A 176 18.84 -3.89 1.90
CA LYS A 176 19.18 -5.31 2.11
C LYS A 176 18.09 -6.05 2.86
N PHE A 177 17.56 -5.46 3.96
CA PHE A 177 16.47 -6.02 4.74
C PHE A 177 15.23 -6.28 3.87
N TYR A 178 14.76 -5.26 3.14
CA TYR A 178 13.56 -5.39 2.30
C TYR A 178 13.77 -6.29 1.09
N SER A 179 14.98 -6.34 0.54
CA SER A 179 15.32 -7.34 -0.51
C SER A 179 15.10 -8.76 0.00
N GLN A 180 15.51 -9.07 1.23
CA GLN A 180 15.28 -10.40 1.81
C GLN A 180 13.81 -10.61 2.19
N ALA A 181 13.14 -9.60 2.74
CA ALA A 181 11.72 -9.68 3.08
C ALA A 181 10.84 -9.98 1.86
N LEU A 182 11.08 -9.31 0.73
CA LEU A 182 10.35 -9.54 -0.51
C LEU A 182 10.61 -10.95 -1.07
N ARG A 183 11.85 -11.45 -1.02
CA ARG A 183 12.13 -12.86 -1.34
C ARG A 183 11.35 -13.82 -0.47
N ASN A 184 11.24 -13.53 0.83
CA ASN A 184 10.48 -14.35 1.76
C ASN A 184 8.97 -14.32 1.46
N PHE A 185 8.43 -13.18 1.00
CA PHE A 185 7.01 -13.05 0.64
C PHE A 185 6.63 -13.91 -0.56
N SER A 186 7.57 -14.12 -1.50
CA SER A 186 7.38 -14.98 -2.66
C SER A 186 7.79 -16.44 -2.40
N ARG A 187 8.59 -16.71 -1.34
CA ARG A 187 9.14 -18.06 -1.09
C ARG A 187 8.05 -19.12 -0.84
N GLY A 188 7.93 -20.05 -1.77
CA GLY A 188 6.96 -21.14 -1.73
C GLY A 188 5.65 -20.85 -2.47
N PHE A 189 5.62 -19.76 -3.23
CA PHE A 189 4.58 -19.47 -4.20
C PHE A 189 5.13 -19.55 -5.63
N ARG A 190 4.25 -19.83 -6.58
CA ARG A 190 4.52 -19.66 -8.01
C ARG A 190 4.20 -18.20 -8.34
N GLU A 191 5.17 -17.44 -8.84
CA GLU A 191 4.93 -16.08 -9.31
C GLU A 191 4.43 -16.09 -10.75
N ALA A 192 3.17 -15.72 -10.94
CA ALA A 192 2.56 -15.56 -12.26
C ALA A 192 2.84 -14.16 -12.84
N TYR A 193 2.98 -13.17 -12.00
CA TYR A 193 3.28 -11.78 -12.37
C TYR A 193 4.22 -11.16 -11.33
N PRO A 194 5.55 -11.21 -11.53
CA PRO A 194 6.50 -10.64 -10.58
C PRO A 194 6.38 -9.12 -10.52
N GLU A 195 6.10 -8.58 -9.33
CA GLU A 195 6.01 -7.14 -9.11
C GLU A 195 7.42 -6.55 -8.94
N LYS A 196 7.62 -5.36 -9.47
CA LYS A 196 8.90 -4.65 -9.42
C LYS A 196 8.92 -3.62 -8.30
N PHE A 197 9.85 -3.82 -7.36
CA PHE A 197 10.10 -2.90 -6.26
C PHE A 197 11.37 -2.08 -6.51
N ALA A 198 11.30 -0.78 -6.29
CA ALA A 198 12.46 0.11 -6.42
C ALA A 198 13.30 0.10 -5.13
N ILE A 199 13.90 -1.05 -4.82
CA ILE A 199 14.65 -1.28 -3.56
C ILE A 199 15.76 -0.26 -3.34
N ASN A 200 16.48 0.12 -4.39
CA ASN A 200 17.56 1.12 -4.35
C ASN A 200 17.07 2.54 -4.01
N CYS A 201 15.77 2.77 -4.08
CA CYS A 201 15.15 4.06 -3.74
C CYS A 201 14.61 4.11 -2.31
N ILE A 202 14.76 3.05 -1.52
CA ILE A 202 14.35 3.00 -0.12
C ILE A 202 15.16 4.01 0.70
N LYS A 203 14.46 4.80 1.53
CA LYS A 203 15.02 5.77 2.45
C LYS A 203 14.65 5.42 3.90
N ALA A 204 15.66 5.16 4.72
CA ALA A 204 15.48 4.84 6.12
C ALA A 204 14.69 5.91 6.87
N LYS A 205 14.94 7.18 6.55
CA LYS A 205 14.23 8.31 7.14
C LYS A 205 12.73 8.25 6.88
N ALA A 206 12.32 7.99 5.65
CA ALA A 206 10.89 7.89 5.30
C ALA A 206 10.21 6.75 6.08
N ILE A 207 10.85 5.58 6.15
CA ILE A 207 10.34 4.43 6.91
C ILE A 207 10.22 4.78 8.40
N ASN A 208 11.32 5.21 9.03
CA ASN A 208 11.38 5.43 10.47
C ASN A 208 10.39 6.51 10.93
N GLN A 209 10.29 7.62 10.20
CA GLN A 209 9.37 8.71 10.56
C GLN A 209 7.91 8.32 10.34
N THR A 210 7.58 7.61 9.26
CA THR A 210 6.22 7.13 9.01
C THR A 210 5.80 6.11 10.06
N VAL A 211 6.67 5.12 10.38
CA VAL A 211 6.39 4.13 11.44
C VAL A 211 6.18 4.83 12.79
N LYS A 212 7.00 5.84 13.10
CA LYS A 212 6.82 6.63 14.31
C LYS A 212 5.46 7.35 14.35
N ALA A 213 5.02 7.90 13.22
CA ALA A 213 3.70 8.54 13.11
C ALA A 213 2.56 7.54 13.30
N ILE A 214 2.64 6.36 12.66
CA ILE A 214 1.65 5.29 12.81
C ILE A 214 1.55 4.83 14.27
N LEU A 215 2.70 4.65 14.95
CA LEU A 215 2.74 4.21 16.35
C LEU A 215 2.17 5.23 17.33
N LYS A 216 2.27 6.53 17.02
CA LYS A 216 1.74 7.61 17.85
C LYS A 216 0.27 7.92 17.59
N HIS A 217 -0.23 7.53 16.43
CA HIS A 217 -1.63 7.78 16.08
C HIS A 217 -2.57 6.96 16.98
N PRO A 218 -3.68 7.53 17.45
CA PRO A 218 -4.72 6.78 18.16
C PRO A 218 -5.15 5.53 17.39
N LEU A 219 -5.68 4.54 18.11
CA LEU A 219 -6.26 3.36 17.46
C LEU A 219 -7.38 3.79 16.51
N LEU A 220 -7.42 3.16 15.35
CA LEU A 220 -8.52 3.38 14.41
C LEU A 220 -9.83 2.86 15.01
N PRO A 221 -10.96 3.55 14.79
CA PRO A 221 -12.25 3.15 15.31
C PRO A 221 -12.67 1.75 14.80
N GLU A 222 -13.49 1.06 15.58
CA GLU A 222 -14.11 -0.22 15.24
C GLU A 222 -15.59 0.00 14.87
N LYS A 223 -16.22 -1.05 14.30
CA LYS A 223 -17.66 -1.09 13.97
C LYS A 223 -18.10 0.00 12.99
N ILE A 224 -17.25 0.27 11.99
CA ILE A 224 -17.57 1.20 10.90
C ILE A 224 -18.48 0.46 9.91
N ILE A 225 -19.57 1.12 9.54
CA ILE A 225 -20.44 0.73 8.43
C ILE A 225 -20.21 1.74 7.32
N PRO A 226 -19.45 1.40 6.27
CA PRO A 226 -19.18 2.33 5.18
C PRO A 226 -20.42 2.58 4.34
N ASP A 227 -20.60 3.80 3.89
CA ASP A 227 -21.62 4.23 2.93
C ASP A 227 -21.16 4.13 1.46
N TYR A 228 -19.93 3.66 1.26
CA TYR A 228 -19.30 3.37 -0.04
C TYR A 228 -19.02 1.87 -0.17
N LYS A 229 -18.86 1.41 -1.42
CA LYS A 229 -18.48 0.01 -1.68
C LYS A 229 -17.10 -0.30 -1.11
N LEU A 230 -16.99 -1.31 -0.25
CA LEU A 230 -15.73 -1.75 0.35
C LEU A 230 -15.49 -3.22 0.03
N THR A 231 -14.29 -3.53 -0.47
CA THR A 231 -13.79 -4.90 -0.61
C THR A 231 -12.49 -5.06 0.18
N ILE A 232 -12.38 -6.16 0.93
CA ILE A 232 -11.20 -6.51 1.71
C ILE A 232 -10.72 -7.89 1.25
N ALA A 233 -9.51 -7.96 0.67
CA ALA A 233 -8.92 -9.20 0.19
C ALA A 233 -7.55 -9.45 0.82
N TYR A 234 -7.27 -10.70 1.20
CA TYR A 234 -5.95 -11.16 1.65
C TYR A 234 -5.56 -12.41 0.88
N GLY A 235 -4.28 -12.63 0.70
CA GLY A 235 -3.81 -13.96 0.34
C GLY A 235 -4.11 -14.96 1.47
N ALA A 236 -4.49 -16.19 1.12
CA ALA A 236 -4.79 -17.23 2.12
C ALA A 236 -3.59 -17.55 3.03
N LYS A 237 -2.36 -17.34 2.53
CA LYS A 237 -1.10 -17.50 3.27
C LYS A 237 -0.35 -16.17 3.41
N ASP A 238 -1.10 -15.10 3.70
CA ASP A 238 -0.56 -13.74 3.89
C ASP A 238 0.44 -13.67 5.05
N ILE A 239 1.33 -12.67 5.01
CA ILE A 239 2.28 -12.36 6.09
C ILE A 239 1.58 -11.93 7.37
N TYR A 240 0.40 -11.34 7.26
CA TYR A 240 -0.45 -10.98 8.38
C TYR A 240 -1.25 -12.19 8.86
N GLY A 241 -1.22 -12.44 10.16
CA GLY A 241 -1.87 -13.55 10.83
C GLY A 241 -3.12 -13.11 11.59
N LYS A 242 -3.01 -13.16 12.92
CA LYS A 242 -4.10 -12.83 13.84
C LYS A 242 -4.49 -11.35 13.83
N SER A 243 -3.59 -10.46 13.43
CA SER A 243 -3.85 -9.01 13.38
C SER A 243 -4.96 -8.62 12.40
N LYS A 244 -5.30 -9.46 11.41
CA LYS A 244 -6.49 -9.28 10.55
C LYS A 244 -7.78 -9.06 11.35
N LYS A 245 -7.87 -9.61 12.58
CA LYS A 245 -8.99 -9.39 13.50
C LYS A 245 -9.32 -7.92 13.73
N TYR A 246 -8.32 -7.03 13.67
CA TYR A 246 -8.54 -5.60 13.86
C TYR A 246 -9.25 -4.95 12.67
N VAL A 247 -8.97 -5.42 11.45
CA VAL A 247 -9.70 -5.03 10.25
C VAL A 247 -11.13 -5.58 10.27
N MET A 248 -11.31 -6.85 10.68
CA MET A 248 -12.63 -7.48 10.82
C MET A 248 -13.50 -6.74 11.84
N ARG A 249 -12.94 -6.33 12.97
CA ARG A 249 -13.68 -5.56 13.99
C ARG A 249 -14.02 -4.15 13.51
N ARG A 250 -13.15 -3.57 12.68
CA ARG A 250 -13.39 -2.25 12.09
C ARG A 250 -14.53 -2.28 11.10
N TYR A 251 -14.63 -3.31 10.28
CA TYR A 251 -15.64 -3.46 9.24
C TYR A 251 -16.44 -4.77 9.43
N PRO A 252 -17.26 -4.88 10.49
CA PRO A 252 -17.86 -6.16 10.87
C PRO A 252 -18.89 -6.69 9.86
N THR A 253 -19.43 -5.84 9.00
CA THR A 253 -20.41 -6.20 7.97
C THR A 253 -19.75 -6.59 6.63
N ILE A 254 -18.45 -6.41 6.50
CA ILE A 254 -17.73 -6.67 5.26
C ILE A 254 -16.96 -7.99 5.37
N PRO A 255 -17.29 -9.01 4.55
CA PRO A 255 -16.57 -10.27 4.55
C PRO A 255 -15.15 -10.09 4.02
N ILE A 256 -14.19 -10.82 4.59
CA ILE A 256 -12.84 -10.88 4.04
C ILE A 256 -12.79 -11.97 2.98
N ILE A 257 -12.29 -11.61 1.80
CA ILE A 257 -12.02 -12.53 0.70
C ILE A 257 -10.60 -13.07 0.85
N PHE A 258 -10.46 -14.41 0.93
CA PHE A 258 -9.15 -15.06 0.96
C PHE A 258 -8.83 -15.66 -0.41
N ILE A 259 -7.74 -15.20 -1.03
CA ILE A 259 -7.30 -15.67 -2.35
C ILE A 259 -6.44 -16.92 -2.16
N PRO A 260 -6.88 -18.08 -2.65
CA PRO A 260 -6.19 -19.33 -2.47
C PRO A 260 -4.83 -19.34 -3.18
N GLY A 261 -3.86 -20.13 -2.64
CA GLY A 261 -2.54 -20.26 -3.24
C GLY A 261 -1.70 -18.97 -3.25
N SER A 262 -2.09 -17.94 -2.53
CA SER A 262 -1.40 -16.65 -2.54
C SER A 262 -0.97 -16.17 -1.15
N GLY A 263 0.06 -15.34 -1.15
CA GLY A 263 0.61 -14.63 0.00
C GLY A 263 0.29 -13.14 -0.05
N HIS A 264 1.25 -12.33 0.38
CA HIS A 264 1.07 -10.88 0.59
C HIS A 264 0.85 -10.07 -0.69
N ILE A 265 1.24 -10.60 -1.85
CA ILE A 265 1.06 -9.97 -3.16
C ILE A 265 0.14 -10.87 -4.00
N PRO A 266 -1.19 -10.85 -3.78
CA PRO A 266 -2.10 -11.84 -4.34
C PRO A 266 -2.11 -11.88 -5.86
N TRP A 267 -2.03 -10.72 -6.54
CA TRP A 267 -1.96 -10.65 -8.00
C TRP A 267 -0.71 -11.29 -8.60
N SER A 268 0.38 -11.32 -7.83
CA SER A 268 1.62 -11.97 -8.25
C SER A 268 1.52 -13.50 -8.17
N HIS A 269 0.79 -14.03 -7.20
CA HIS A 269 0.77 -15.46 -6.91
C HIS A 269 -0.43 -16.19 -7.53
N ASN A 270 -1.62 -15.60 -7.51
CA ASN A 270 -2.83 -16.15 -8.11
C ASN A 270 -3.63 -15.05 -8.81
N MET A 271 -3.11 -14.65 -9.97
CA MET A 271 -3.67 -13.57 -10.78
C MET A 271 -5.11 -13.85 -11.22
N GLU A 272 -5.42 -15.09 -11.58
CA GLU A 272 -6.75 -15.48 -12.08
C GLU A 272 -7.84 -15.20 -11.06
N VAL A 273 -7.71 -15.71 -9.83
CA VAL A 273 -8.69 -15.47 -8.77
C VAL A 273 -8.67 -14.02 -8.33
N TYR A 274 -7.50 -13.37 -8.32
CA TYR A 274 -7.41 -11.96 -7.95
C TYR A 274 -8.17 -11.06 -8.93
N VAL A 275 -8.07 -11.34 -10.24
CA VAL A 275 -8.83 -10.64 -11.29
C VAL A 275 -10.34 -10.80 -11.10
N GLN A 276 -10.84 -11.97 -10.68
CA GLN A 276 -12.27 -12.13 -10.39
C GLN A 276 -12.73 -11.18 -9.27
N VAL A 277 -11.94 -11.08 -8.20
CA VAL A 277 -12.23 -10.15 -7.10
C VAL A 277 -12.21 -8.69 -7.55
N LEU A 278 -11.28 -8.33 -8.44
CA LEU A 278 -11.25 -6.99 -9.05
C LEU A 278 -12.47 -6.72 -9.93
N LYS A 279 -12.88 -7.70 -10.74
CA LYS A 279 -14.10 -7.58 -11.57
C LYS A 279 -15.35 -7.35 -10.73
N GLU A 280 -15.50 -8.10 -9.63
CA GLU A 280 -16.63 -7.91 -8.72
C GLU A 280 -16.63 -6.52 -8.07
N HIS A 281 -15.44 -5.97 -7.78
CA HIS A 281 -15.32 -4.65 -7.17
C HIS A 281 -15.50 -3.52 -8.17
N TYR A 282 -14.78 -3.55 -9.29
CA TYR A 282 -14.73 -2.46 -10.26
C TYR A 282 -15.75 -2.58 -11.39
N GLY A 283 -16.34 -3.76 -11.61
CA GLY A 283 -17.32 -3.99 -12.69
C GLY A 283 -16.69 -4.09 -14.09
N VAL A 284 -15.43 -4.47 -14.22
CA VAL A 284 -14.65 -4.46 -15.46
C VAL A 284 -13.92 -5.76 -15.72
#